data_bfb9b5d0f6c63940af64dcf2af983b41
#
_entry.id   bfb9b5d0f6c63940af64dcf2af983b41
#
_cell.length_a   1.000
_cell.length_b   1.000
_cell.length_c   1.000
_cell.angle_alpha   90.00
_cell.angle_beta   90.00
_cell.angle_gamma   90.00
#
_symmetry.space_group_name_H-M   'P 1'
#
loop_
_entity.id
_entity.type
_entity.pdbx_description
1 polymer ?
#
loop_
_entity_poly.entity_id
_entity_poly.type
_entity_poly.pdbx_seq_one_letter_code
_entity_poly.pdbx_strand_id
1 'polypeptide(L)'
;KEMLPILTKPLIHYGVDEALEAGMDNMAFVTGRGKRALEDYFDRSYELEDQISGSSKEYLLDEIRALMKRCTFSFTRQEQMKGLGNAIYTGKILIRDEPFGVVLADDLCVNENGEGVLAQMVKIYEKYRCSVVAVMEVPPQDVNKYGIIAGKSISDDLIMVSDMIEKPEPSEAPSSLAIIGRYILTPNIFDLIEQTAPGKN
;
A
#
# COMPACT_ATOMS: atom_id res chain seq x y z
N LYS A 1 3.38 4.51 13.28
CA LYS A 1 2.51 5.35 12.41
C LYS A 1 1.26 4.56 12.00
N GLU A 2 1.41 3.37 11.42
CA GLU A 2 0.35 2.52 10.87
C GLU A 2 -0.75 2.13 11.87
N MET A 3 -0.44 2.17 13.17
CA MET A 3 -1.40 1.89 14.24
C MET A 3 -2.01 3.17 14.85
N LEU A 4 -1.78 4.34 14.25
CA LEU A 4 -2.46 5.57 14.68
C LEU A 4 -3.95 5.45 14.41
N PRO A 5 -4.82 5.71 15.42
CA PRO A 5 -6.26 5.65 15.23
C PRO A 5 -6.73 6.83 14.37
N ILE A 6 -7.53 6.52 13.38
CA ILE A 6 -8.30 7.48 12.60
C ILE A 6 -9.76 7.12 12.79
N LEU A 7 -10.51 7.99 13.47
CA LEU A 7 -11.87 7.71 13.94
C LEU A 7 -11.89 6.45 14.84
N THR A 8 -12.39 5.33 14.34
CA THR A 8 -12.63 4.09 15.11
C THR A 8 -11.60 2.99 14.83
N LYS A 9 -10.74 3.14 13.82
CA LYS A 9 -9.81 2.10 13.36
C LYS A 9 -8.39 2.64 13.24
N PRO A 10 -7.35 1.79 13.35
CA PRO A 10 -5.99 2.19 13.02
C PRO A 10 -5.85 2.38 11.49
N LEU A 11 -4.92 3.25 11.10
CA LEU A 11 -4.66 3.60 9.70
C LEU A 11 -4.46 2.38 8.78
N ILE A 12 -3.76 1.37 9.27
CA ILE A 12 -3.51 0.13 8.53
C ILE A 12 -4.80 -0.62 8.15
N HIS A 13 -5.87 -0.52 8.95
CA HIS A 13 -7.14 -1.18 8.67
C HIS A 13 -7.78 -0.62 7.39
N TYR A 14 -7.72 0.70 7.19
CA TYR A 14 -8.22 1.34 5.95
C TYR A 14 -7.48 0.83 4.71
N GLY A 15 -6.16 0.60 4.81
CA GLY A 15 -5.40 0.02 3.71
C GLY A 15 -5.82 -1.42 3.38
N VAL A 16 -6.20 -2.20 4.39
CA VAL A 16 -6.73 -3.56 4.20
C VAL A 16 -8.14 -3.53 3.62
N ASP A 17 -9.02 -2.63 4.10
CA ASP A 17 -10.36 -2.44 3.54
C ASP A 17 -10.28 -2.06 2.05
N GLU A 18 -9.39 -1.14 1.68
CA GLU A 18 -9.16 -0.72 0.29
C GLU A 18 -8.66 -1.89 -0.58
N ALA A 19 -7.75 -2.71 -0.06
CA ALA A 19 -7.28 -3.89 -0.79
C ALA A 19 -8.39 -4.93 -1.00
N LEU A 20 -9.26 -5.15 0.01
CA LEU A 20 -10.43 -6.01 -0.11
C LEU A 20 -11.44 -5.48 -1.13
N GLU A 21 -11.69 -4.18 -1.18
CA GLU A 21 -12.53 -3.53 -2.18
C GLU A 21 -11.98 -3.77 -3.60
N ALA A 22 -10.65 -3.78 -3.74
CA ALA A 22 -9.97 -4.08 -4.99
C ALA A 22 -9.93 -5.59 -5.34
N GLY A 23 -10.56 -6.46 -4.53
CA GLY A 23 -10.61 -7.90 -4.75
C GLY A 23 -9.38 -8.67 -4.25
N MET A 24 -8.54 -8.06 -3.43
CA MET A 24 -7.35 -8.70 -2.85
C MET A 24 -7.69 -9.21 -1.45
N ASP A 25 -7.56 -10.51 -1.22
CA ASP A 25 -7.88 -11.17 0.06
C ASP A 25 -6.66 -11.81 0.74
N ASN A 26 -5.51 -11.84 0.06
CA ASN A 26 -4.25 -12.32 0.60
C ASN A 26 -3.35 -11.12 0.93
N MET A 27 -3.19 -10.85 2.23
CA MET A 27 -2.43 -9.72 2.74
C MET A 27 -1.05 -10.16 3.23
N ALA A 28 -0.01 -9.63 2.61
CA ALA A 28 1.38 -9.83 3.03
C ALA A 28 1.91 -8.56 3.72
N PHE A 29 2.15 -8.64 5.01
CA PHE A 29 2.73 -7.53 5.78
C PHE A 29 4.25 -7.66 5.88
N VAL A 30 4.95 -6.64 5.42
CA VAL A 30 6.39 -6.50 5.67
C VAL A 30 6.57 -5.64 6.92
N THR A 31 6.97 -6.28 7.99
CA THR A 31 7.11 -5.66 9.31
C THR A 31 8.56 -5.38 9.67
N GLY A 32 8.79 -4.76 10.81
CA GLY A 32 10.11 -4.50 11.36
C GLY A 32 10.13 -4.64 12.88
N ARG A 33 11.28 -4.35 13.48
CA ARG A 33 11.41 -4.40 14.93
C ARG A 33 10.42 -3.44 15.61
N GLY A 34 9.70 -3.95 16.63
CA GLY A 34 8.75 -3.13 17.43
C GLY A 34 7.36 -2.98 16.80
N LYS A 35 7.03 -3.76 15.77
CA LYS A 35 5.75 -3.72 15.06
C LYS A 35 4.74 -4.79 15.49
N ARG A 36 4.90 -5.40 16.65
CA ARG A 36 3.99 -6.46 17.16
C ARG A 36 2.52 -6.03 17.23
N ALA A 37 2.27 -4.78 17.60
CA ALA A 37 0.90 -4.27 17.65
C ALA A 37 0.12 -4.39 16.32
N LEU A 38 0.82 -4.43 15.19
CA LEU A 38 0.21 -4.68 13.89
C LEU A 38 -0.18 -6.16 13.74
N GLU A 39 0.69 -7.07 14.14
CA GLU A 39 0.43 -8.51 14.11
C GLU A 39 -0.72 -8.84 15.07
N ASP A 40 -0.63 -8.37 16.32
CA ASP A 40 -1.66 -8.56 17.36
C ASP A 40 -3.04 -8.00 16.94
N TYR A 41 -3.07 -6.92 16.15
CA TYR A 41 -4.31 -6.31 15.70
C TYR A 41 -5.11 -7.19 14.72
N PHE A 42 -4.43 -7.93 13.86
CA PHE A 42 -5.03 -8.84 12.88
C PHE A 42 -5.06 -10.29 13.37
N ASP A 43 -4.78 -10.54 14.65
CA ASP A 43 -4.88 -11.85 15.26
C ASP A 43 -6.04 -11.92 16.26
N ARG A 44 -6.50 -13.13 16.57
CA ARG A 44 -7.56 -13.34 17.55
C ARG A 44 -7.04 -13.21 18.96
N SER A 45 -7.63 -12.29 19.72
CA SER A 45 -7.42 -12.21 21.17
C SER A 45 -8.54 -12.97 21.89
N TYR A 46 -8.31 -14.26 22.16
CA TYR A 46 -9.30 -15.10 22.82
C TYR A 46 -9.72 -14.56 24.18
N GLU A 47 -8.80 -14.01 24.98
CA GLU A 47 -9.08 -13.43 26.28
C GLU A 47 -10.01 -12.20 26.17
N LEU A 48 -9.74 -11.31 25.22
CA LEU A 48 -10.59 -10.13 24.97
C LEU A 48 -11.95 -10.54 24.44
N GLU A 49 -12.00 -11.49 23.50
CA GLU A 49 -13.24 -11.98 22.92
C GLU A 49 -14.12 -12.63 24.00
N ASP A 50 -13.54 -13.44 24.91
CA ASP A 50 -14.26 -14.07 26.02
C ASP A 50 -14.84 -13.03 27.00
N GLN A 51 -14.04 -12.01 27.35
CA GLN A 51 -14.48 -10.93 28.24
C GLN A 51 -15.61 -10.06 27.67
N ILE A 52 -15.64 -9.86 26.35
CA ILE A 52 -16.60 -9.01 25.68
C ILE A 52 -17.84 -9.79 25.26
N SER A 53 -17.73 -11.12 25.09
CA SER A 53 -18.80 -12.00 24.63
C SER A 53 -20.06 -11.87 25.51
N GLY A 54 -21.22 -11.70 24.87
CA GLY A 54 -22.49 -11.48 25.55
C GLY A 54 -22.69 -10.08 26.17
N SER A 55 -21.69 -9.19 26.05
CA SER A 55 -21.81 -7.80 26.49
C SER A 55 -22.38 -6.88 25.41
N SER A 56 -22.84 -5.69 25.83
CA SER A 56 -23.28 -4.64 24.88
C SER A 56 -22.16 -4.10 23.97
N LYS A 57 -20.93 -4.53 24.19
CA LYS A 57 -19.74 -4.09 23.41
C LYS A 57 -19.27 -5.13 22.40
N GLU A 58 -19.91 -6.28 22.28
CA GLU A 58 -19.48 -7.36 21.39
C GLU A 58 -19.44 -6.91 19.92
N TYR A 59 -20.34 -5.99 19.50
CA TYR A 59 -20.36 -5.43 18.16
C TYR A 59 -19.03 -4.75 17.74
N LEU A 60 -18.22 -4.29 18.69
CA LEU A 60 -16.91 -3.69 18.40
C LEU A 60 -15.92 -4.71 17.82
N LEU A 61 -16.15 -6.00 18.04
CA LEU A 61 -15.33 -7.08 17.48
C LEU A 61 -15.82 -7.55 16.10
N ASP A 62 -17.06 -7.23 15.74
CA ASP A 62 -17.69 -7.80 14.54
C ASP A 62 -16.94 -7.39 13.26
N GLU A 63 -16.46 -6.16 13.21
CA GLU A 63 -15.75 -5.63 12.05
C GLU A 63 -14.41 -6.35 11.84
N ILE A 64 -13.58 -6.47 12.88
CA ILE A 64 -12.30 -7.16 12.78
C ILE A 64 -12.48 -8.67 12.57
N ARG A 65 -13.50 -9.29 13.18
CA ARG A 65 -13.86 -10.69 12.95
C ARG A 65 -14.29 -10.95 11.50
N ALA A 66 -15.06 -10.02 10.91
CA ALA A 66 -15.49 -10.11 9.52
C ALA A 66 -14.28 -9.99 8.58
N LEU A 67 -13.36 -9.10 8.88
CA LEU A 67 -12.11 -8.92 8.14
C LEU A 67 -11.25 -10.20 8.16
N MET A 68 -11.02 -10.76 9.35
CA MET A 68 -10.24 -12.00 9.52
C MET A 68 -10.86 -13.23 8.83
N LYS A 69 -12.18 -13.24 8.60
CA LYS A 69 -12.83 -14.31 7.82
C LYS A 69 -12.65 -14.15 6.32
N ARG A 70 -12.42 -12.92 5.85
CA ARG A 70 -12.30 -12.59 4.42
C ARG A 70 -10.86 -12.55 3.93
N CYS A 71 -9.90 -12.37 4.84
CA CYS A 71 -8.49 -12.21 4.51
C CYS A 71 -7.63 -13.33 5.07
N THR A 72 -6.60 -13.69 4.31
CA THR A 72 -5.45 -14.43 4.81
C THR A 72 -4.32 -13.44 5.09
N PHE A 73 -3.83 -13.42 6.33
CA PHE A 73 -2.74 -12.56 6.75
C PHE A 73 -1.42 -13.35 6.84
N SER A 74 -0.38 -12.82 6.23
CA SER A 74 0.98 -13.36 6.30
C SER A 74 1.94 -12.25 6.68
N PHE A 75 2.94 -12.57 7.49
CA PHE A 75 3.90 -11.61 7.99
C PHE A 75 5.31 -12.04 7.64
N THR A 76 6.11 -11.08 7.16
CA THR A 76 7.55 -11.24 7.01
C THR A 76 8.26 -10.03 7.59
N ARG A 77 9.55 -10.18 7.90
CA ARG A 77 10.28 -9.14 8.60
C ARG A 77 11.44 -8.62 7.77
N GLN A 78 11.46 -7.32 7.57
CA GLN A 78 12.61 -6.62 7.03
C GLN A 78 13.69 -6.50 8.10
N GLU A 79 14.85 -7.11 7.89
CA GLU A 79 15.95 -7.06 8.85
C GLU A 79 16.70 -5.72 8.83
N GLN A 80 16.84 -5.15 7.64
CA GLN A 80 17.54 -3.88 7.42
C GLN A 80 16.64 -2.92 6.64
N MET A 81 16.46 -1.71 7.17
CA MET A 81 15.66 -0.67 6.52
C MET A 81 16.46 -0.02 5.38
N LYS A 82 16.39 -0.59 4.18
CA LYS A 82 17.06 -0.13 2.96
C LYS A 82 16.09 0.48 1.93
N GLY A 83 15.04 1.13 2.40
CA GLY A 83 14.03 1.78 1.55
C GLY A 83 12.90 0.85 1.09
N LEU A 84 11.98 1.42 0.28
CA LEU A 84 10.75 0.76 -0.17
C LEU A 84 11.04 -0.46 -1.07
N GLY A 85 11.97 -0.36 -2.01
CA GLY A 85 12.33 -1.49 -2.88
C GLY A 85 12.79 -2.71 -2.08
N ASN A 86 13.61 -2.52 -1.05
CA ASN A 86 14.03 -3.61 -0.17
C ASN A 86 12.87 -4.18 0.64
N ALA A 87 11.90 -3.36 1.08
CA ALA A 87 10.70 -3.86 1.75
C ALA A 87 9.84 -4.71 0.79
N ILE A 88 9.61 -4.26 -0.44
CA ILE A 88 8.91 -5.02 -1.48
C ILE A 88 9.64 -6.35 -1.75
N TYR A 89 10.96 -6.32 -1.91
CA TYR A 89 11.76 -7.52 -2.13
C TYR A 89 11.68 -8.51 -0.97
N THR A 90 11.64 -8.03 0.28
CA THR A 90 11.45 -8.88 1.47
C THR A 90 10.10 -9.64 1.42
N GLY A 91 9.08 -9.03 0.81
CA GLY A 91 7.77 -9.65 0.58
C GLY A 91 7.75 -10.74 -0.49
N LYS A 92 8.77 -10.84 -1.35
CA LYS A 92 8.84 -11.79 -2.48
C LYS A 92 8.47 -13.22 -2.10
N ILE A 93 8.90 -13.69 -0.94
CA ILE A 93 8.63 -15.05 -0.46
C ILE A 93 7.14 -15.33 -0.22
N LEU A 94 6.33 -14.30 0.06
CA LEU A 94 4.89 -14.40 0.32
C LEU A 94 4.07 -14.14 -0.95
N ILE A 95 4.70 -13.59 -1.99
CA ILE A 95 4.08 -13.27 -3.26
C ILE A 95 4.52 -14.35 -4.25
N ARG A 96 3.54 -15.03 -4.82
CA ARG A 96 3.79 -16.00 -5.89
C ARG A 96 4.15 -15.25 -7.17
N ASP A 97 4.29 -15.97 -8.27
CA ASP A 97 4.55 -15.36 -9.58
C ASP A 97 3.25 -14.73 -10.17
N GLU A 98 2.66 -13.82 -9.40
CA GLU A 98 1.41 -13.13 -9.70
C GLU A 98 1.58 -11.62 -9.49
N PRO A 99 0.81 -10.78 -10.22
CA PRO A 99 0.73 -9.35 -9.95
C PRO A 99 0.18 -9.08 -8.55
N PHE A 100 0.67 -8.04 -7.92
CA PHE A 100 0.30 -7.73 -6.54
C PHE A 100 0.16 -6.23 -6.30
N GLY A 101 -0.69 -5.88 -5.35
CA GLY A 101 -0.84 -4.52 -4.85
C GLY A 101 0.19 -4.18 -3.77
N VAL A 102 0.68 -2.95 -3.75
CA VAL A 102 1.46 -2.41 -2.64
C VAL A 102 0.72 -1.20 -2.07
N VAL A 103 0.50 -1.25 -0.76
CA VAL A 103 -0.15 -0.19 0.00
C VAL A 103 0.82 0.31 1.05
N LEU A 104 1.22 1.57 0.99
CA LEU A 104 2.00 2.17 2.06
C LEU A 104 1.08 2.49 3.24
N ALA A 105 1.42 1.95 4.39
CA ALA A 105 0.56 1.92 5.57
C ALA A 105 0.40 3.30 6.27
N ASP A 106 1.09 4.32 5.83
CA ASP A 106 1.00 5.70 6.34
C ASP A 106 0.33 6.68 5.36
N ASP A 107 -0.14 6.18 4.21
CA ASP A 107 -0.94 6.95 3.26
C ASP A 107 -2.40 6.51 3.31
N LEU A 108 -3.32 7.44 3.54
CA LEU A 108 -4.76 7.23 3.46
C LEU A 108 -5.29 7.82 2.15
N CYS A 109 -5.79 6.95 1.28
CA CYS A 109 -6.49 7.38 0.07
C CYS A 109 -7.99 7.28 0.29
N VAL A 110 -8.72 8.34 -0.03
CA VAL A 110 -10.17 8.42 0.13
C VAL A 110 -10.80 8.89 -1.18
N ASN A 111 -11.83 8.19 -1.62
CA ASN A 111 -12.70 8.64 -2.69
C ASN A 111 -14.14 8.68 -2.15
N GLU A 112 -14.67 9.88 -1.94
CA GLU A 112 -15.99 10.06 -1.31
C GLU A 112 -17.16 9.60 -2.19
N ASN A 113 -16.98 9.54 -3.50
CA ASN A 113 -18.06 9.35 -4.46
C ASN A 113 -17.80 8.22 -5.48
N GLY A 114 -16.92 7.30 -5.18
CA GLY A 114 -16.57 6.24 -6.12
C GLY A 114 -15.70 5.14 -5.53
N GLU A 115 -15.17 4.32 -6.42
CA GLU A 115 -14.28 3.22 -6.06
C GLU A 115 -12.97 3.71 -5.46
N GLY A 116 -12.42 2.94 -4.53
CA GLY A 116 -11.10 3.17 -3.95
C GLY A 116 -9.99 3.23 -5.01
N VAL A 117 -8.89 3.89 -4.69
CA VAL A 117 -7.78 4.10 -5.63
C VAL A 117 -7.23 2.77 -6.14
N LEU A 118 -7.05 1.80 -5.24
CA LEU A 118 -6.49 0.50 -5.62
C LEU A 118 -7.44 -0.28 -6.58
N ALA A 119 -8.76 -0.19 -6.38
CA ALA A 119 -9.74 -0.82 -7.28
C ALA A 119 -9.71 -0.20 -8.68
N GLN A 120 -9.55 1.12 -8.78
CA GLN A 120 -9.35 1.81 -10.07
C GLN A 120 -8.06 1.33 -10.75
N MET A 121 -6.96 1.20 -10.00
CA MET A 121 -5.67 0.74 -10.51
C MET A 121 -5.73 -0.71 -11.02
N VAL A 122 -6.49 -1.58 -10.36
CA VAL A 122 -6.71 -2.97 -10.82
C VAL A 122 -7.34 -2.98 -12.21
N LYS A 123 -8.35 -2.15 -12.47
CA LYS A 123 -8.97 -2.03 -13.81
C LYS A 123 -7.98 -1.57 -14.89
N ILE A 124 -7.10 -0.63 -14.54
CA ILE A 124 -6.02 -0.19 -15.43
C ILE A 124 -5.06 -1.35 -15.71
N TYR A 125 -4.64 -2.06 -14.65
CA TYR A 125 -3.79 -3.24 -14.81
C TYR A 125 -4.45 -4.32 -15.69
N GLU A 126 -5.72 -4.63 -15.47
CA GLU A 126 -6.46 -5.62 -16.27
C GLU A 126 -6.47 -5.28 -17.76
N LYS A 127 -6.55 -4.00 -18.07
CA LYS A 127 -6.57 -3.50 -19.46
C LYS A 127 -5.18 -3.49 -20.09
N TYR A 128 -4.15 -3.05 -19.38
CA TYR A 128 -2.83 -2.79 -19.98
C TYR A 128 -1.78 -3.85 -19.64
N ARG A 129 -2.00 -4.67 -18.62
CA ARG A 129 -1.11 -5.76 -18.16
C ARG A 129 0.32 -5.31 -17.87
N CYS A 130 0.49 -4.11 -17.33
CA CYS A 130 1.76 -3.55 -16.90
C CYS A 130 1.65 -2.99 -15.48
N SER A 131 2.77 -2.74 -14.82
CA SER A 131 2.78 -2.08 -13.51
C SER A 131 2.10 -0.72 -13.58
N VAL A 132 1.36 -0.39 -12.52
CA VAL A 132 0.60 0.86 -12.37
C VAL A 132 1.01 1.53 -11.07
N VAL A 133 1.22 2.84 -11.11
CA VAL A 133 1.48 3.66 -9.90
C VAL A 133 0.41 4.72 -9.78
N ALA A 134 -0.06 4.99 -8.57
CA ALA A 134 -0.95 6.10 -8.32
C ALA A 134 -0.15 7.39 -8.16
N VAL A 135 -0.68 8.47 -8.75
CA VAL A 135 -0.08 9.79 -8.67
C VAL A 135 -1.12 10.83 -8.27
N MET A 136 -0.66 11.90 -7.67
CA MET A 136 -1.48 13.09 -7.41
C MET A 136 -0.72 14.35 -7.81
N GLU A 137 -1.44 15.38 -8.18
CA GLU A 137 -0.85 16.68 -8.43
C GLU A 137 -0.47 17.36 -7.10
N VAL A 138 0.76 17.85 -7.01
CA VAL A 138 1.28 18.58 -5.84
C VAL A 138 1.72 19.98 -6.21
N PRO A 139 1.74 20.93 -5.26
CA PRO A 139 2.31 22.24 -5.50
C PRO A 139 3.77 22.15 -5.95
N PRO A 140 4.22 22.97 -6.93
CA PRO A 140 5.58 22.90 -7.46
C PRO A 140 6.70 22.99 -6.40
N GLN A 141 6.46 23.70 -5.31
CA GLN A 141 7.43 23.80 -4.20
C GLN A 141 7.56 22.53 -3.35
N ASP A 142 6.63 21.56 -3.51
CA ASP A 142 6.57 20.33 -2.72
C ASP A 142 7.11 19.10 -3.48
N VAL A 143 7.46 19.23 -4.76
CA VAL A 143 7.93 18.12 -5.59
C VAL A 143 9.17 17.42 -5.02
N ASN A 144 10.03 18.15 -4.30
CA ASN A 144 11.23 17.60 -3.66
C ASN A 144 10.95 16.68 -2.45
N LYS A 145 9.68 16.46 -2.12
CA LYS A 145 9.26 15.51 -1.06
C LYS A 145 8.90 14.14 -1.61
N TYR A 146 8.72 14.02 -2.93
CA TYR A 146 8.14 12.85 -3.60
C TYR A 146 8.97 12.37 -4.79
N GLY A 147 8.73 11.14 -5.22
CA GLY A 147 9.09 10.72 -6.56
C GLY A 147 8.15 11.38 -7.58
N ILE A 148 8.69 12.03 -8.58
CA ILE A 148 7.92 12.75 -9.61
C ILE A 148 8.02 11.98 -10.93
N ILE A 149 6.88 11.81 -11.61
CA ILE A 149 6.84 11.14 -12.91
C ILE A 149 6.96 12.13 -14.07
N ALA A 150 7.52 11.62 -15.18
CA ALA A 150 7.33 12.19 -16.51
C ALA A 150 6.53 11.20 -17.36
N GLY A 151 5.74 11.69 -18.29
CA GLY A 151 4.95 10.80 -19.13
C GLY A 151 4.07 11.54 -20.14
N LYS A 152 3.35 10.74 -20.93
CA LYS A 152 2.40 11.22 -21.93
C LYS A 152 0.99 10.87 -21.49
N SER A 153 0.09 11.84 -21.45
CA SER A 153 -1.33 11.61 -21.17
C SER A 153 -1.94 10.66 -22.22
N ILE A 154 -2.69 9.67 -21.73
CA ILE A 154 -3.54 8.77 -22.53
C ILE A 154 -5.00 9.23 -22.42
N SER A 155 -5.42 9.64 -21.23
CA SER A 155 -6.72 10.25 -20.92
C SER A 155 -6.55 11.25 -19.76
N ASP A 156 -7.64 11.85 -19.29
CA ASP A 156 -7.60 12.86 -18.23
C ASP A 156 -7.02 12.33 -16.92
N ASP A 157 -7.19 11.04 -16.65
CA ASP A 157 -6.81 10.34 -15.41
C ASP A 157 -5.72 9.28 -15.62
N LEU A 158 -5.16 9.14 -16.85
CA LEU A 158 -4.19 8.09 -17.16
C LEU A 158 -3.00 8.62 -17.96
N ILE A 159 -1.80 8.31 -17.46
CA ILE A 159 -0.53 8.75 -18.03
C ILE A 159 0.36 7.53 -18.30
N MET A 160 0.90 7.47 -19.50
CA MET A 160 1.98 6.53 -19.81
C MET A 160 3.30 7.10 -19.30
N VAL A 161 3.81 6.52 -18.21
CA VAL A 161 5.04 6.96 -17.58
C VAL A 161 6.24 6.64 -18.46
N SER A 162 7.11 7.61 -18.67
CA SER A 162 8.38 7.46 -19.40
C SER A 162 9.62 7.57 -18.53
N ASP A 163 9.51 8.27 -17.39
CA ASP A 163 10.61 8.47 -16.45
C ASP A 163 10.10 8.76 -15.03
N MET A 164 10.94 8.55 -14.03
CA MET A 164 10.67 8.83 -12.62
C MET A 164 11.92 9.39 -11.95
N ILE A 165 11.79 10.52 -11.25
CA ILE A 165 12.89 11.17 -10.55
C ILE A 165 12.55 11.27 -9.06
N GLU A 166 13.38 10.68 -8.21
CA GLU A 166 13.19 10.73 -6.76
C GLU A 166 13.62 12.08 -6.21
N LYS A 167 12.67 12.78 -5.59
CA LYS A 167 12.87 14.05 -4.88
C LYS A 167 13.68 15.07 -5.68
N PRO A 168 13.25 15.43 -6.90
CA PRO A 168 13.97 16.41 -7.71
C PRO A 168 13.91 17.80 -7.09
N GLU A 169 14.89 18.63 -7.39
CA GLU A 169 14.74 20.08 -7.13
C GLU A 169 13.59 20.63 -7.97
N PRO A 170 12.84 21.64 -7.49
CA PRO A 170 11.70 22.21 -8.22
C PRO A 170 12.02 22.65 -9.65
N SER A 171 13.25 23.09 -9.90
CA SER A 171 13.73 23.49 -11.25
C SER A 171 14.03 22.30 -12.18
N GLU A 172 14.16 21.08 -11.63
CA GLU A 172 14.50 19.85 -12.36
C GLU A 172 13.32 18.88 -12.47
N ALA A 173 12.22 19.17 -11.75
CA ALA A 173 11.05 18.32 -11.73
C ALA A 173 10.39 18.29 -13.13
N PRO A 174 10.16 17.09 -13.72
CA PRO A 174 9.59 16.98 -15.05
C PRO A 174 8.09 17.30 -15.09
N SER A 175 7.43 17.30 -13.94
CA SER A 175 6.01 17.61 -13.77
C SER A 175 5.70 17.94 -12.31
N SER A 176 4.41 18.15 -11.99
CA SER A 176 3.87 18.25 -10.62
C SER A 176 3.22 16.93 -10.14
N LEU A 177 3.37 15.83 -10.86
CA LEU A 177 2.71 14.56 -10.58
C LEU A 177 3.57 13.69 -9.66
N ALA A 178 3.20 13.67 -8.40
CA ALA A 178 3.88 12.95 -7.34
C ALA A 178 3.35 11.52 -7.18
N ILE A 179 4.25 10.56 -7.05
CA ILE A 179 3.90 9.18 -6.71
C ILE A 179 3.38 9.14 -5.28
N ILE A 180 2.23 8.50 -5.10
CA ILE A 180 1.63 8.22 -3.80
C ILE A 180 1.71 6.73 -3.47
N GLY A 181 1.42 6.36 -2.24
CA GLY A 181 1.66 5.05 -1.67
C GLY A 181 0.79 3.90 -2.18
N ARG A 182 0.42 3.88 -3.45
CA ARG A 182 -0.36 2.81 -4.11
C ARG A 182 0.30 2.37 -5.40
N TYR A 183 0.53 1.04 -5.51
CA TYR A 183 1.16 0.42 -6.68
C TYR A 183 0.46 -0.89 -7.01
N ILE A 184 0.32 -1.20 -8.30
CA ILE A 184 0.14 -2.56 -8.80
C ILE A 184 1.43 -2.93 -9.52
N LEU A 185 2.08 -3.99 -9.09
CA LEU A 185 3.38 -4.40 -9.62
C LEU A 185 3.29 -5.78 -10.25
N THR A 186 4.04 -5.97 -11.31
CA THR A 186 4.24 -7.28 -11.93
C THR A 186 5.47 -7.97 -11.34
N PRO A 187 5.54 -9.32 -11.31
CA PRO A 187 6.61 -10.07 -10.62
C PRO A 187 8.03 -9.74 -11.08
N ASN A 188 8.21 -9.28 -12.33
CA ASN A 188 9.51 -8.86 -12.83
C ASN A 188 10.14 -7.69 -12.05
N ILE A 189 9.37 -7.01 -11.20
CA ILE A 189 9.91 -5.96 -10.32
C ILE A 189 10.99 -6.52 -9.39
N PHE A 190 10.90 -7.77 -8.98
CA PHE A 190 11.88 -8.38 -8.10
C PHE A 190 13.27 -8.49 -8.74
N ASP A 191 13.32 -8.85 -10.02
CA ASP A 191 14.58 -8.92 -10.77
C ASP A 191 15.17 -7.51 -10.98
N LEU A 192 14.32 -6.51 -11.20
CA LEU A 192 14.74 -5.12 -11.33
C LEU A 192 15.30 -4.58 -10.00
N ILE A 193 14.69 -4.91 -8.87
CA ILE A 193 15.19 -4.51 -7.55
C ILE A 193 16.55 -5.15 -7.27
N GLU A 194 16.74 -6.43 -7.61
CA GLU A 194 18.04 -7.13 -7.44
C GLU A 194 19.18 -6.46 -8.24
N GLN A 195 18.87 -5.94 -9.43
CA GLN A 195 19.83 -5.28 -10.32
C GLN A 195 20.06 -3.80 -9.98
N THR A 196 19.20 -3.22 -9.17
CA THR A 196 19.26 -1.78 -8.82
C THR A 196 20.12 -1.56 -7.58
N ALA A 197 21.06 -0.64 -7.67
CA ALA A 197 21.85 -0.24 -6.51
C ALA A 197 20.94 0.38 -5.43
N PRO A 198 21.25 0.20 -4.13
CA PRO A 198 20.48 0.86 -3.06
C PRO A 198 20.42 2.36 -3.30
N GLY A 199 19.21 2.92 -3.15
CA GLY A 199 18.99 4.35 -3.28
C GLY A 199 19.77 5.15 -2.22
N LYS A 200 20.01 6.42 -2.50
CA LYS A 200 20.57 7.34 -1.50
C LYS A 200 19.51 7.56 -0.41
N ASN A 201 19.84 7.25 0.83
CA ASN A 201 19.05 7.60 2.02
C ASN A 201 19.14 9.09 2.31
#